data_c123cbd35e73a2d1e4ad8cc284cb9321
#
_entry.id   c123cbd35e73a2d1e4ad8cc284cb9321
#
_cell.length_a   1.000
_cell.length_b   1.000
_cell.length_c   1.000
_cell.angle_alpha   90.00
_cell.angle_beta   90.00
_cell.angle_gamma   90.00
#
_symmetry.space_group_name_H-M   'P 1'
#
loop_
_entity.id
_entity.type
_entity.pdbx_description
1 polymer ?
#
loop_
_entity_poly.entity_id
_entity_poly.type
_entity_poly.pdbx_seq_one_letter_code
_entity_poly.pdbx_strand_id
1 'polypeptide(L)' 'MTAENVVGLAVAVALLGYLVLALIFPERF' A
#
# COMPACT_ATOMS: atom_id res chain seq x y z
N MET A 1 8.19 2.78 -19.09
CA MET A 1 7.62 3.16 -17.81
C MET A 1 7.71 4.64 -17.61
N THR A 2 6.65 5.24 -17.20
CA THR A 2 6.61 6.66 -16.99
C THR A 2 6.56 6.95 -15.49
N ALA A 3 6.85 8.20 -15.14
CA ALA A 3 6.79 8.59 -13.74
C ALA A 3 5.39 8.34 -13.17
N GLU A 4 4.40 8.50 -13.99
CA GLU A 4 3.02 8.29 -13.58
C GLU A 4 2.80 6.84 -13.17
N ASN A 5 3.36 5.90 -13.92
CA ASN A 5 3.24 4.49 -13.59
C ASN A 5 3.99 4.16 -12.32
N VAL A 6 5.15 4.77 -12.15
CA VAL A 6 5.95 4.53 -10.94
C VAL A 6 5.21 5.01 -9.71
N VAL A 7 4.60 6.17 -9.79
CA VAL A 7 3.82 6.71 -8.68
C VAL A 7 2.64 5.80 -8.36
N GLY A 8 1.94 5.37 -9.41
CA GLY A 8 0.81 4.47 -9.22
C GLY A 8 1.21 3.17 -8.55
N LEU A 9 2.36 2.64 -8.98
CA LEU A 9 2.85 1.40 -8.40
C LEU A 9 3.20 1.59 -6.93
N ALA A 10 3.86 2.69 -6.61
CA ALA A 10 4.23 2.97 -5.23
C ALA A 10 3.00 3.08 -4.34
N VAL A 11 1.98 3.77 -4.81
CA VAL A 11 0.75 3.91 -4.06
C VAL A 11 0.07 2.56 -3.88
N ALA A 12 0.05 1.75 -4.92
CA ALA A 12 -0.58 0.44 -4.86
C ALA A 12 0.11 -0.44 -3.82
N VAL A 13 1.44 -0.42 -3.81
CA VAL A 13 2.21 -1.22 -2.85
C VAL A 13 1.95 -0.72 -1.43
N ALA A 14 1.88 0.58 -1.25
CA ALA A 14 1.64 1.15 0.06
C ALA A 14 0.26 0.75 0.58
N LEU A 15 -0.74 0.81 -0.28
CA LEU A 15 -2.10 0.42 0.11
C LEU A 15 -2.17 -1.06 0.42
N LEU A 16 -1.52 -1.87 -0.38
CA LEU A 16 -1.51 -3.31 -0.16
C LEU A 16 -0.85 -3.63 1.18
N GLY A 17 0.27 -2.99 1.47
CA GLY A 17 0.95 -3.20 2.74
C GLY A 17 0.08 -2.77 3.90
N TYR A 18 -0.63 -1.66 3.74
CA TYR A 18 -1.53 -1.18 4.77
C TYR A 18 -2.62 -2.20 5.07
N LEU A 19 -3.20 -2.79 4.02
CA LEU A 19 -4.24 -3.79 4.20
C LEU A 19 -3.70 -5.03 4.90
N VAL A 20 -2.50 -5.44 4.56
CA VAL A 20 -1.89 -6.61 5.20
C VAL A 20 -1.66 -6.34 6.67
N LEU A 21 -1.15 -5.15 6.99
CA LEU A 21 -0.93 -4.78 8.38
C LEU A 21 -2.23 -4.73 9.15
N ALA A 22 -3.29 -4.26 8.51
CA ALA A 22 -4.59 -4.19 9.15
C ALA A 22 -5.12 -5.57 9.49
N LEU A 23 -4.76 -6.57 8.68
CA LEU A 23 -5.17 -7.94 8.95
C LEU A 23 -4.36 -8.56 10.07
N ILE A 24 -3.07 -8.24 10.13
CA ILE A 24 -2.18 -8.81 11.13
C ILE A 24 -2.32 -8.08 12.46
N PHE A 25 -2.39 -6.76 12.41
CA PHE A 25 -2.55 -5.94 13.61
C PHE A 25 -3.83 -5.12 13.50
N PRO A 26 -4.97 -5.77 13.70
CA PRO A 26 -6.26 -5.09 13.54
C PRO A 26 -6.52 -4.00 14.56
N GLU A 27 -5.74 -3.93 15.60
CA GLU A 27 -5.96 -2.93 16.63
C GLU A 27 -5.12 -1.68 16.40
N ARG A 28 -4.98 -1.29 15.16
CA ARG A 28 -4.30 -0.08 14.84
C ARG A 28 -4.98 1.08 15.48
N PHE A 29 -5.92 0.95 16.04
CA PHE A 29 -6.70 1.87 16.80
C PHE A 29 -8.15 1.74 16.39
#